data_3aa40ffb4c3376b64fd20daf5bde34ab
#
_entry.id   3aa40ffb4c3376b64fd20daf5bde34ab
#
_cell.length_a   1.000
_cell.length_b   1.000
_cell.length_c   1.000
_cell.angle_alpha   90.00
_cell.angle_beta   90.00
_cell.angle_gamma   90.00
#
_symmetry.space_group_name_H-M   'P 1'
#
loop_
_entity.id
_entity.type
_entity.pdbx_description
1 polymer ?
#
loop_
_entity_poly.entity_id
_entity_poly.type
_entity_poly.pdbx_seq_one_letter_code
_entity_poly.pdbx_strand_id
1 'polypeptide(L)'
;MVQPTPKTLTREDKEQIVEQLQGQIEEASVVGILDMQSLPAKQLQEIKKEMKEFANVRMERKNLMEIALENAEKDDITTLDPSEAMQPAFIFSEKDPFQLYSLIQRNKTSAAAQGGETAPNDIEIPDGDTGIGPGPMLGKLQGAGLQVQVQDGSIHVQNPGVIIEEGETIDDDGVEILNQIGIEPLEIGLDLKIAYSEGEVFTSDQLDIDTEQYRSDVEAAASGAFNLAVNAGVVNATTAPAIVGEASRKAKNVAVSEGLPVEDTIEESVGYAASNARGVDSQLDLEAVEESEDDDSEETEE
;
A
#
# COMPACT_ATOMS: atom_id res chain seq x y z
N MET A 1 14.12 -44.17 22.73
CA MET A 1 12.95 -43.63 22.04
C MET A 1 13.02 -44.10 20.60
N VAL A 2 12.07 -44.94 20.18
CA VAL A 2 11.99 -45.42 18.79
C VAL A 2 11.39 -44.26 17.97
N GLN A 3 12.15 -43.68 17.06
CA GLN A 3 11.61 -42.75 16.09
C GLN A 3 10.59 -43.50 15.22
N PRO A 4 9.37 -42.96 15.03
CA PRO A 4 8.41 -43.58 14.13
C PRO A 4 8.97 -43.50 12.71
N THR A 5 9.21 -44.65 12.10
CA THR A 5 9.55 -44.79 10.70
C THR A 5 8.43 -44.15 9.86
N PRO A 6 8.71 -43.24 8.91
CA PRO A 6 7.67 -42.65 8.05
C PRO A 6 6.96 -43.80 7.33
N LYS A 7 5.64 -43.90 7.52
CA LYS A 7 4.80 -44.90 6.90
C LYS A 7 4.84 -44.66 5.38
N THR A 8 5.48 -45.58 4.65
CA THR A 8 5.49 -45.52 3.19
C THR A 8 4.05 -45.71 2.68
N LEU A 9 3.49 -44.69 1.98
CA LEU A 9 2.15 -44.78 1.40
C LEU A 9 2.06 -46.00 0.48
N THR A 10 1.08 -46.84 0.71
CA THR A 10 0.75 -47.93 -0.20
C THR A 10 0.09 -47.41 -1.48
N ARG A 11 -0.05 -48.27 -2.49
CA ARG A 11 -0.73 -47.88 -3.73
C ARG A 11 -2.20 -47.54 -3.47
N GLU A 12 -2.87 -48.30 -2.61
CA GLU A 12 -4.26 -48.05 -2.23
C GLU A 12 -4.42 -46.75 -1.47
N ASP A 13 -3.48 -46.40 -0.57
CA ASP A 13 -3.50 -45.10 0.13
C ASP A 13 -3.39 -43.92 -0.87
N LYS A 14 -2.56 -44.05 -1.91
CA LYS A 14 -2.40 -43.01 -2.94
C LYS A 14 -3.64 -42.83 -3.81
N GLU A 15 -4.25 -43.97 -4.21
CA GLU A 15 -5.52 -43.97 -4.99
C GLU A 15 -6.65 -43.29 -4.19
N GLN A 16 -6.76 -43.56 -2.90
CA GLN A 16 -7.72 -42.89 -2.01
C GLN A 16 -7.45 -41.39 -1.86
N ILE A 17 -6.17 -40.96 -1.76
CA ILE A 17 -5.83 -39.54 -1.70
C ILE A 17 -6.25 -38.82 -3.01
N VAL A 18 -5.96 -39.41 -4.16
CA VAL A 18 -6.33 -38.85 -5.47
C VAL A 18 -7.84 -38.73 -5.59
N GLU A 19 -8.60 -39.76 -5.21
CA GLU A 19 -10.07 -39.76 -5.24
C GLU A 19 -10.65 -38.65 -4.32
N GLN A 20 -10.07 -38.47 -3.12
CA GLN A 20 -10.47 -37.39 -2.22
C GLN A 20 -10.15 -36.01 -2.77
N LEU A 21 -9.00 -35.85 -3.42
CA LEU A 21 -8.63 -34.59 -4.06
C LEU A 21 -9.56 -34.25 -5.22
N GLN A 22 -9.89 -35.25 -6.06
CA GLN A 22 -10.84 -35.10 -7.15
C GLN A 22 -12.21 -34.62 -6.65
N GLY A 23 -12.76 -35.27 -5.62
CA GLY A 23 -14.03 -34.83 -5.03
C GLY A 23 -13.98 -33.39 -4.52
N GLN A 24 -12.86 -32.97 -3.89
CA GLN A 24 -12.69 -31.59 -3.43
C GLN A 24 -12.54 -30.61 -4.59
N ILE A 25 -11.86 -30.99 -5.66
CA ILE A 25 -11.74 -30.19 -6.87
C ILE A 25 -13.11 -29.98 -7.53
N GLU A 26 -13.94 -31.02 -7.59
CA GLU A 26 -15.28 -30.95 -8.20
C GLU A 26 -16.26 -30.11 -7.37
N GLU A 27 -16.22 -30.23 -6.04
CA GLU A 27 -17.10 -29.49 -5.13
C GLU A 27 -16.76 -28.01 -4.98
N ALA A 28 -15.47 -27.64 -5.03
CA ALA A 28 -15.03 -26.26 -4.78
C ALA A 28 -15.35 -25.32 -5.96
N SER A 29 -15.79 -24.11 -5.68
CA SER A 29 -15.97 -23.06 -6.70
C SER A 29 -14.62 -22.53 -7.18
N VAL A 30 -13.67 -22.39 -6.26
CA VAL A 30 -12.28 -21.96 -6.54
C VAL A 30 -11.28 -22.99 -6.08
N VAL A 31 -10.34 -23.33 -6.96
CA VAL A 31 -9.21 -24.22 -6.68
C VAL A 31 -7.93 -23.44 -6.96
N GLY A 32 -7.05 -23.32 -5.96
CA GLY A 32 -5.78 -22.62 -6.14
C GLY A 32 -4.57 -23.46 -5.73
N ILE A 33 -3.42 -23.05 -6.22
CA ILE A 33 -2.12 -23.57 -5.83
C ILE A 33 -1.39 -22.53 -5.01
N LEU A 34 -1.09 -22.91 -3.77
CA LEU A 34 -0.31 -22.11 -2.82
C LEU A 34 1.14 -22.55 -2.84
N ASP A 35 2.06 -21.61 -2.66
CA ASP A 35 3.40 -21.90 -2.21
C ASP A 35 3.49 -21.72 -0.69
N MET A 36 4.07 -22.72 -0.04
CA MET A 36 4.22 -22.75 1.42
C MET A 36 5.71 -22.71 1.82
N GLN A 37 6.57 -22.21 0.92
CA GLN A 37 7.99 -22.09 1.19
C GLN A 37 8.23 -21.18 2.40
N SER A 38 9.22 -21.55 3.23
CA SER A 38 9.65 -20.78 4.40
C SER A 38 8.58 -20.56 5.49
N LEU A 39 7.43 -21.28 5.43
CA LEU A 39 6.38 -21.15 6.42
C LEU A 39 6.62 -22.08 7.63
N PRO A 40 6.88 -21.57 8.84
CA PRO A 40 7.05 -22.40 10.03
C PRO A 40 5.76 -23.17 10.35
N ALA A 41 5.92 -24.44 10.79
CA ALA A 41 4.79 -25.34 11.04
C ALA A 41 3.75 -24.80 12.05
N LYS A 42 4.17 -23.96 13.00
CA LYS A 42 3.28 -23.33 13.98
C LYS A 42 2.38 -22.29 13.31
N GLN A 43 2.97 -21.40 12.51
CA GLN A 43 2.22 -20.37 11.77
C GLN A 43 1.27 -20.98 10.74
N LEU A 44 1.71 -22.05 10.04
CA LEU A 44 0.84 -22.81 9.16
C LEU A 44 -0.44 -23.30 9.86
N GLN A 45 -0.33 -23.77 11.09
CA GLN A 45 -1.49 -24.25 11.85
C GLN A 45 -2.40 -23.09 12.29
N GLU A 46 -1.83 -21.95 12.63
CA GLU A 46 -2.58 -20.73 12.98
C GLU A 46 -3.33 -20.22 11.76
N ILE A 47 -2.66 -20.03 10.62
CA ILE A 47 -3.27 -19.63 9.36
C ILE A 47 -4.36 -20.61 8.91
N LYS A 48 -4.11 -21.91 8.94
CA LYS A 48 -5.12 -22.93 8.62
C LYS A 48 -6.36 -22.86 9.52
N LYS A 49 -6.18 -22.49 10.78
CA LYS A 49 -7.29 -22.34 11.73
C LYS A 49 -8.14 -21.09 11.40
N GLU A 50 -7.48 -19.99 11.06
CA GLU A 50 -8.16 -18.74 10.67
C GLU A 50 -8.87 -18.88 9.32
N MET A 51 -8.22 -19.55 8.37
CA MET A 51 -8.79 -19.78 7.04
C MET A 51 -9.90 -20.84 6.98
N LYS A 52 -10.06 -21.67 8.02
CA LYS A 52 -10.98 -22.79 8.02
C LYS A 52 -12.45 -22.42 7.76
N GLU A 53 -12.84 -21.17 8.03
CA GLU A 53 -14.21 -20.71 7.80
C GLU A 53 -14.52 -20.44 6.31
N PHE A 54 -13.49 -20.20 5.48
CA PHE A 54 -13.67 -19.78 4.09
C PHE A 54 -12.82 -20.55 3.08
N ALA A 55 -11.82 -21.30 3.52
CA ALA A 55 -10.99 -22.11 2.65
C ALA A 55 -10.44 -23.36 3.34
N ASN A 56 -10.18 -24.39 2.57
CA ASN A 56 -9.55 -25.61 3.01
C ASN A 56 -8.20 -25.79 2.32
N VAL A 57 -7.11 -25.80 3.11
CA VAL A 57 -5.75 -25.97 2.59
C VAL A 57 -5.31 -27.41 2.78
N ARG A 58 -4.94 -28.05 1.68
CA ARG A 58 -4.48 -29.45 1.66
C ARG A 58 -3.11 -29.57 1.02
N MET A 59 -2.16 -30.03 1.81
CA MET A 59 -0.79 -30.29 1.35
C MET A 59 -0.67 -31.77 0.99
N GLU A 60 -0.31 -32.03 -0.24
CA GLU A 60 -0.07 -33.38 -0.76
C GLU A 60 1.20 -33.42 -1.63
N ARG A 61 1.60 -34.61 -2.03
CA ARG A 61 2.74 -34.74 -2.94
C ARG A 61 2.40 -34.22 -4.33
N LYS A 62 3.28 -33.46 -4.94
CA LYS A 62 3.13 -32.87 -6.27
C LYS A 62 2.56 -33.84 -7.31
N ASN A 63 3.15 -35.04 -7.44
CA ASN A 63 2.67 -36.05 -8.40
C ASN A 63 1.23 -36.51 -8.14
N LEU A 64 0.74 -36.49 -6.86
CA LEU A 64 -0.65 -36.85 -6.55
C LEU A 64 -1.59 -35.69 -6.88
N MET A 65 -1.10 -34.47 -6.75
CA MET A 65 -1.84 -33.26 -7.16
C MET A 65 -2.01 -33.23 -8.67
N GLU A 66 -0.94 -33.49 -9.45
CA GLU A 66 -0.97 -33.57 -10.92
C GLU A 66 -1.96 -34.62 -11.40
N ILE A 67 -1.92 -35.84 -10.85
CA ILE A 67 -2.84 -36.93 -11.20
C ILE A 67 -4.30 -36.55 -10.86
N ALA A 68 -4.53 -35.85 -9.75
CA ALA A 68 -5.85 -35.42 -9.35
C ALA A 68 -6.43 -34.36 -10.32
N LEU A 69 -5.59 -33.43 -10.80
CA LEU A 69 -5.96 -32.43 -11.80
C LEU A 69 -6.23 -33.07 -13.17
N GLU A 70 -5.39 -34.02 -13.61
CA GLU A 70 -5.58 -34.75 -14.88
C GLU A 70 -6.88 -35.56 -14.92
N ASN A 71 -7.32 -36.08 -13.78
CA ASN A 71 -8.51 -36.91 -13.66
C ASN A 71 -9.78 -36.12 -13.32
N ALA A 72 -9.69 -34.82 -13.04
CA ALA A 72 -10.84 -33.98 -12.71
C ALA A 72 -11.66 -33.64 -13.98
N GLU A 73 -12.99 -33.61 -13.84
CA GLU A 73 -13.91 -33.37 -14.96
C GLU A 73 -14.16 -31.88 -15.24
N LYS A 74 -13.38 -30.96 -14.67
CA LYS A 74 -13.50 -29.52 -14.91
C LYS A 74 -12.70 -29.09 -16.14
N ASP A 75 -13.31 -28.26 -16.99
CA ASP A 75 -12.68 -27.72 -18.19
C ASP A 75 -11.45 -26.87 -17.82
N ASP A 76 -10.35 -27.03 -18.55
CA ASP A 76 -9.10 -26.27 -18.41
C ASP A 76 -8.39 -26.31 -17.03
N ILE A 77 -8.85 -27.15 -16.08
CA ILE A 77 -8.24 -27.25 -14.75
C ILE A 77 -6.80 -27.79 -14.78
N THR A 78 -6.43 -28.48 -15.84
CA THR A 78 -5.07 -29.00 -16.07
C THR A 78 -4.03 -27.90 -16.32
N THR A 79 -4.47 -26.65 -16.54
CA THR A 79 -3.58 -25.48 -16.62
C THR A 79 -3.05 -25.05 -15.25
N LEU A 80 -3.66 -25.52 -14.15
CA LEU A 80 -3.08 -25.39 -12.81
C LEU A 80 -1.83 -26.26 -12.70
N ASP A 81 -0.65 -25.67 -12.79
CA ASP A 81 0.61 -26.41 -12.67
C ASP A 81 1.19 -26.33 -11.24
N PRO A 82 1.19 -27.43 -10.47
CA PRO A 82 1.82 -27.45 -9.16
C PRO A 82 3.33 -27.21 -9.20
N SER A 83 3.95 -27.18 -10.40
CA SER A 83 5.39 -26.90 -10.54
C SER A 83 5.76 -25.43 -10.39
N GLU A 84 4.80 -24.53 -10.43
CA GLU A 84 5.03 -23.11 -10.18
C GLU A 84 5.37 -22.81 -8.71
N ALA A 85 5.01 -23.71 -7.79
CA ALA A 85 5.32 -23.59 -6.38
C ALA A 85 6.46 -24.51 -5.96
N MET A 86 7.34 -24.04 -5.08
CA MET A 86 8.42 -24.85 -4.48
C MET A 86 7.85 -25.89 -3.53
N GLN A 87 6.90 -25.49 -2.70
CA GLN A 87 6.16 -26.36 -1.80
C GLN A 87 4.65 -26.24 -2.05
N PRO A 88 4.12 -26.93 -3.08
CA PRO A 88 2.74 -26.77 -3.48
C PRO A 88 1.75 -27.33 -2.46
N ALA A 89 0.66 -26.61 -2.28
CA ALA A 89 -0.53 -27.05 -1.58
C ALA A 89 -1.78 -26.59 -2.35
N PHE A 90 -2.85 -27.40 -2.32
CA PHE A 90 -4.14 -26.97 -2.79
C PHE A 90 -4.85 -26.08 -1.78
N ILE A 91 -5.54 -25.09 -2.28
CA ILE A 91 -6.56 -24.34 -1.55
C ILE A 91 -7.90 -24.49 -2.26
N PHE A 92 -8.91 -24.83 -1.51
CA PHE A 92 -10.28 -24.98 -1.97
C PHE A 92 -11.17 -23.95 -1.28
N SER A 93 -11.93 -23.17 -2.04
CA SER A 93 -12.81 -22.15 -1.49
C SER A 93 -14.13 -22.06 -2.27
N GLU A 94 -15.18 -21.60 -1.59
CA GLU A 94 -16.45 -21.21 -2.20
C GLU A 94 -16.50 -19.69 -2.52
N LYS A 95 -15.48 -18.93 -2.09
CA LYS A 95 -15.38 -17.50 -2.32
C LYS A 95 -14.77 -17.21 -3.68
N ASP A 96 -15.06 -16.02 -4.19
CA ASP A 96 -14.43 -15.46 -5.37
C ASP A 96 -12.89 -15.43 -5.27
N PRO A 97 -12.13 -15.72 -6.35
CA PRO A 97 -10.67 -15.80 -6.33
C PRO A 97 -9.99 -14.49 -5.88
N PHE A 98 -10.55 -13.33 -6.21
CA PHE A 98 -10.02 -12.02 -5.78
C PHE A 98 -10.21 -11.80 -4.27
N GLN A 99 -11.38 -12.21 -3.75
CA GLN A 99 -11.62 -12.15 -2.30
C GLN A 99 -10.71 -13.13 -1.55
N LEU A 100 -10.50 -14.32 -2.10
CA LEU A 100 -9.61 -15.32 -1.53
C LEU A 100 -8.17 -14.79 -1.48
N TYR A 101 -7.68 -14.20 -2.57
CA TYR A 101 -6.36 -13.57 -2.64
C TYR A 101 -6.21 -12.46 -1.59
N SER A 102 -7.15 -11.53 -1.52
CA SER A 102 -7.14 -10.45 -0.53
C SER A 102 -7.13 -10.97 0.91
N LEU A 103 -7.88 -12.06 1.20
CA LEU A 103 -7.87 -12.69 2.52
C LEU A 103 -6.52 -13.34 2.83
N ILE A 104 -5.89 -14.00 1.87
CA ILE A 104 -4.56 -14.58 2.01
C ILE A 104 -3.53 -13.48 2.30
N GLN A 105 -3.54 -12.38 1.54
CA GLN A 105 -2.61 -11.27 1.73
C GLN A 105 -2.77 -10.61 3.11
N ARG A 106 -3.99 -10.43 3.58
CA ARG A 106 -4.26 -9.86 4.92
C ARG A 106 -3.81 -10.75 6.08
N ASN A 107 -3.69 -12.05 5.84
CA ASN A 107 -3.24 -13.03 6.84
C ASN A 107 -1.72 -13.28 6.79
N LYS A 108 -0.98 -12.55 5.96
CA LYS A 108 0.47 -12.52 6.03
C LYS A 108 0.89 -11.83 7.34
N THR A 109 1.92 -12.36 7.96
CA THR A 109 2.46 -11.84 9.23
C THR A 109 3.91 -11.44 9.00
N SER A 110 4.29 -10.30 9.54
CA SER A 110 5.69 -9.88 9.53
C SER A 110 6.57 -10.88 10.27
N ALA A 111 7.78 -11.06 9.80
CA ALA A 111 8.76 -11.95 10.41
C ALA A 111 10.16 -11.33 10.37
N ALA A 112 10.95 -11.72 11.37
CA ALA A 112 12.36 -11.35 11.45
C ALA A 112 13.16 -12.00 10.32
N ALA A 113 14.02 -11.23 9.67
CA ALA A 113 14.91 -11.74 8.64
C ALA A 113 15.94 -12.73 9.18
N GLN A 114 16.35 -13.68 8.34
CA GLN A 114 17.47 -14.57 8.61
C GLN A 114 18.61 -14.30 7.62
N GLY A 115 19.85 -14.51 8.07
CA GLY A 115 21.02 -14.33 7.21
C GLY A 115 20.97 -15.22 5.97
N GLY A 116 21.20 -14.62 4.81
CA GLY A 116 21.15 -15.31 3.51
C GLY A 116 19.79 -15.25 2.80
N GLU A 117 18.75 -14.69 3.40
CA GLU A 117 17.47 -14.44 2.73
C GLU A 117 17.54 -13.20 1.84
N THR A 118 16.71 -13.15 0.82
CA THR A 118 16.63 -12.03 -0.12
C THR A 118 15.54 -11.05 0.35
N ALA A 119 15.84 -9.76 0.34
CA ALA A 119 14.87 -8.71 0.69
C ALA A 119 13.75 -8.66 -0.36
N PRO A 120 12.48 -8.79 0.06
CA PRO A 120 11.33 -8.75 -0.87
C PRO A 120 11.02 -7.34 -1.36
N ASN A 121 11.38 -6.33 -0.60
CA ASN A 121 11.23 -4.91 -0.88
C ASN A 121 12.40 -4.15 -0.27
N ASP A 122 12.52 -2.87 -0.59
CA ASP A 122 13.48 -1.98 0.06
C ASP A 122 13.23 -1.94 1.56
N ILE A 123 14.26 -2.26 2.36
CA ILE A 123 14.16 -2.23 3.81
C ILE A 123 14.67 -0.87 4.30
N GLU A 124 13.70 -0.02 4.68
CA GLU A 124 13.95 1.32 5.17
C GLU A 124 13.88 1.39 6.69
N ILE A 125 14.82 2.09 7.29
CA ILE A 125 14.76 2.44 8.71
C ILE A 125 14.17 3.86 8.81
N PRO A 126 13.05 4.04 9.54
CA PRO A 126 12.44 5.35 9.73
C PRO A 126 13.34 6.26 10.58
N ASP A 127 13.11 7.56 10.48
CA ASP A 127 13.71 8.54 11.38
C ASP A 127 13.14 8.41 12.80
N GLY A 128 13.97 8.70 13.78
CA GLY A 128 13.56 8.70 15.19
C GLY A 128 14.49 7.95 16.13
N ASP A 129 14.00 7.72 17.35
CA ASP A 129 14.72 6.99 18.38
C ASP A 129 14.66 5.49 18.13
N THR A 130 15.82 4.85 18.05
CA THR A 130 15.90 3.39 17.86
C THR A 130 15.74 2.60 19.17
N GLY A 131 15.76 3.27 20.34
CA GLY A 131 15.77 2.63 21.64
C GLY A 131 17.09 1.88 21.97
N ILE A 132 18.09 1.97 21.09
CA ILE A 132 19.38 1.26 21.25
C ILE A 132 20.39 2.19 21.90
N GLY A 133 21.08 1.73 22.95
CA GLY A 133 22.15 2.48 23.60
C GLY A 133 23.37 2.65 22.69
N PRO A 134 24.17 3.71 22.92
CA PRO A 134 25.39 3.94 22.17
C PRO A 134 26.39 2.79 22.40
N GLY A 135 26.86 2.18 21.29
CA GLY A 135 27.74 1.01 21.33
C GLY A 135 28.18 0.60 19.92
N PRO A 136 28.57 -0.67 19.73
CA PRO A 136 29.01 -1.19 18.43
C PRO A 136 27.99 -0.98 17.30
N MET A 137 26.70 -0.94 17.65
CA MET A 137 25.61 -0.73 16.71
C MET A 137 25.66 0.63 16.01
N LEU A 138 26.17 1.68 16.69
CA LEU A 138 26.35 2.99 16.06
C LEU A 138 27.24 2.90 14.81
N GLY A 139 28.34 2.12 14.90
CA GLY A 139 29.24 1.92 13.77
C GLY A 139 28.62 1.12 12.64
N LYS A 140 27.77 0.13 12.96
CA LYS A 140 27.06 -0.70 11.97
C LYS A 140 26.02 0.14 11.22
N LEU A 141 25.23 0.94 11.92
CA LEU A 141 24.24 1.82 11.30
C LEU A 141 24.89 2.88 10.40
N GLN A 142 26.02 3.45 10.83
CA GLN A 142 26.80 4.36 9.98
C GLN A 142 27.40 3.65 8.77
N GLY A 143 27.88 2.40 8.95
CA GLY A 143 28.39 1.57 7.87
C GLY A 143 27.33 1.21 6.84
N ALA A 144 26.07 1.05 7.25
CA ALA A 144 24.91 0.86 6.40
C ALA A 144 24.41 2.16 5.72
N GLY A 145 25.12 3.29 5.90
CA GLY A 145 24.81 4.56 5.22
C GLY A 145 23.81 5.46 5.95
N LEU A 146 23.37 5.09 7.15
CA LEU A 146 22.42 5.89 7.92
C LEU A 146 23.11 7.07 8.64
N GLN A 147 22.44 8.21 8.65
CA GLN A 147 22.84 9.36 9.46
C GLN A 147 22.27 9.22 10.87
N VAL A 148 23.12 8.83 11.81
CA VAL A 148 22.72 8.59 13.19
C VAL A 148 23.45 9.51 14.17
N GLN A 149 22.77 9.90 15.24
CA GLN A 149 23.30 10.74 16.32
C GLN A 149 22.91 10.14 17.66
N VAL A 150 23.78 10.28 18.67
CA VAL A 150 23.42 9.89 20.04
C VAL A 150 22.70 11.06 20.71
N GLN A 151 21.46 10.84 21.12
CA GLN A 151 20.62 11.80 21.85
C GLN A 151 19.94 11.10 23.02
N ASP A 152 19.91 11.71 24.19
CA ASP A 152 19.29 11.20 25.43
C ASP A 152 19.74 9.78 25.84
N GLY A 153 20.93 9.35 25.40
CA GLY A 153 21.47 8.02 25.74
C GLY A 153 21.04 6.89 24.80
N SER A 154 20.34 7.19 23.71
CA SER A 154 19.97 6.29 22.62
C SER A 154 20.48 6.77 21.26
N ILE A 155 20.51 5.88 20.28
CA ILE A 155 20.86 6.19 18.90
C ILE A 155 19.59 6.70 18.19
N HIS A 156 19.66 7.93 17.66
CA HIS A 156 18.61 8.53 16.84
C HIS A 156 19.01 8.52 15.37
N VAL A 157 18.11 8.07 14.51
CA VAL A 157 18.22 8.19 13.05
C VAL A 157 17.69 9.56 12.64
N GLN A 158 18.53 10.36 11.96
CA GLN A 158 18.19 11.74 11.59
C GLN A 158 17.30 11.81 10.34
N ASN A 159 17.54 10.92 9.39
CA ASN A 159 16.77 10.83 8.16
C ASN A 159 16.47 9.36 7.87
N PRO A 160 15.27 9.05 7.36
CA PRO A 160 14.96 7.70 6.93
C PRO A 160 15.95 7.28 5.83
N GLY A 161 16.31 6.01 5.80
CA GLY A 161 17.25 5.51 4.81
C GLY A 161 17.07 4.02 4.55
N VAL A 162 17.21 3.64 3.27
CA VAL A 162 17.21 2.25 2.83
C VAL A 162 18.57 1.64 3.20
N ILE A 163 18.56 0.54 3.94
CA ILE A 163 19.75 -0.20 4.34
C ILE A 163 20.02 -1.43 3.49
N ILE A 164 18.97 -1.98 2.88
CA ILE A 164 19.01 -3.15 2.01
C ILE A 164 18.02 -2.90 0.88
N GLU A 165 18.47 -2.98 -0.37
CA GLU A 165 17.62 -2.78 -1.54
C GLU A 165 16.81 -4.06 -1.87
N GLU A 166 15.69 -3.91 -2.56
CA GLU A 166 14.89 -5.03 -3.06
C GLU A 166 15.76 -5.99 -3.89
N GLY A 167 15.66 -7.29 -3.59
CA GLY A 167 16.43 -8.33 -4.27
C GLY A 167 17.86 -8.53 -3.75
N GLU A 168 18.34 -7.72 -2.81
CA GLU A 168 19.63 -7.91 -2.16
C GLU A 168 19.56 -8.97 -1.07
N THR A 169 20.67 -9.68 -0.86
CA THR A 169 20.78 -10.69 0.21
C THR A 169 21.04 -10.02 1.55
N ILE A 170 20.20 -10.30 2.53
CA ILE A 170 20.35 -9.82 3.91
C ILE A 170 21.55 -10.49 4.55
N ASP A 171 22.56 -9.75 4.89
CA ASP A 171 23.74 -10.23 5.58
C ASP A 171 23.53 -10.32 7.10
N ASP A 172 24.48 -10.93 7.81
CA ASP A 172 24.39 -11.10 9.27
C ASP A 172 24.37 -9.75 10.01
N ASP A 173 25.02 -8.72 9.48
CA ASP A 173 25.02 -7.37 10.08
C ASP A 173 23.66 -6.69 9.88
N GLY A 174 23.05 -6.84 8.72
CA GLY A 174 21.69 -6.38 8.44
C GLY A 174 20.66 -7.05 9.35
N VAL A 175 20.74 -8.37 9.52
CA VAL A 175 19.87 -9.11 10.45
C VAL A 175 20.01 -8.61 11.89
N GLU A 176 21.23 -8.33 12.35
CA GLU A 176 21.46 -7.82 13.71
C GLU A 176 20.86 -6.42 13.89
N ILE A 177 21.02 -5.54 12.90
CA ILE A 177 20.42 -4.20 12.89
C ILE A 177 18.90 -4.28 12.97
N LEU A 178 18.29 -5.05 12.07
CA LEU A 178 16.83 -5.20 11.97
C LEU A 178 16.23 -5.77 13.26
N ASN A 179 16.83 -6.83 13.80
CA ASN A 179 16.37 -7.45 15.04
C ASN A 179 16.49 -6.52 16.25
N GLN A 180 17.51 -5.69 16.33
CA GLN A 180 17.69 -4.76 17.46
C GLN A 180 16.74 -3.57 17.40
N ILE A 181 16.42 -3.09 16.19
CA ILE A 181 15.42 -2.03 15.97
C ILE A 181 13.99 -2.59 16.10
N GLY A 182 13.82 -3.91 15.93
CA GLY A 182 12.51 -4.56 15.95
C GLY A 182 11.77 -4.46 14.63
N ILE A 183 12.49 -4.29 13.53
CA ILE A 183 11.91 -4.30 12.17
C ILE A 183 11.86 -5.73 11.67
N GLU A 184 10.67 -6.19 11.30
CA GLU A 184 10.41 -7.49 10.70
C GLU A 184 10.09 -7.30 9.21
N PRO A 185 11.11 -7.32 8.32
CA PRO A 185 10.95 -6.93 6.92
C PRO A 185 10.36 -8.02 6.05
N LEU A 186 10.33 -9.26 6.53
CA LEU A 186 9.80 -10.37 5.76
C LEU A 186 8.33 -10.57 6.06
N GLU A 187 7.56 -10.86 5.02
CA GLU A 187 6.19 -11.31 5.16
C GLU A 187 6.13 -12.82 5.04
N ILE A 188 5.72 -13.46 6.12
CA ILE A 188 5.50 -14.91 6.13
C ILE A 188 4.00 -15.17 6.03
N GLY A 189 3.61 -15.97 5.05
CA GLY A 189 2.23 -16.34 4.83
C GLY A 189 2.09 -17.38 3.74
N LEU A 190 0.85 -17.63 3.38
CA LEU A 190 0.54 -18.40 2.18
C LEU A 190 0.72 -17.49 0.97
N ASP A 191 1.27 -18.03 -0.10
CA ASP A 191 1.41 -17.33 -1.36
C ASP A 191 0.60 -18.04 -2.44
N LEU A 192 -0.47 -17.39 -2.92
CA LEU A 192 -1.33 -17.94 -3.98
C LEU A 192 -0.70 -17.64 -5.32
N LYS A 193 -0.17 -18.68 -5.98
CA LYS A 193 0.47 -18.54 -7.29
C LYS A 193 -0.54 -18.46 -8.43
N ILE A 194 -1.53 -19.35 -8.37
CA ILE A 194 -2.50 -19.51 -9.44
C ILE A 194 -3.83 -19.97 -8.84
N ALA A 195 -4.94 -19.49 -9.36
CA ALA A 195 -6.28 -19.89 -8.98
C ALA A 195 -7.16 -20.17 -10.21
N TYR A 196 -7.97 -21.20 -10.12
CA TYR A 196 -8.96 -21.57 -11.11
C TYR A 196 -10.37 -21.28 -10.58
N SER A 197 -11.19 -20.65 -11.40
CA SER A 197 -12.60 -20.40 -11.11
C SER A 197 -13.42 -20.39 -12.39
N GLU A 198 -14.52 -21.11 -12.44
CA GLU A 198 -15.50 -21.09 -13.53
C GLU A 198 -14.93 -21.28 -14.95
N GLY A 199 -13.87 -22.07 -15.13
CA GLY A 199 -13.23 -22.30 -16.42
C GLY A 199 -12.11 -21.32 -16.76
N GLU A 200 -11.81 -20.36 -15.90
CA GLU A 200 -10.74 -19.39 -16.09
C GLU A 200 -9.63 -19.59 -15.04
N VAL A 201 -8.41 -19.28 -15.44
CA VAL A 201 -7.23 -19.38 -14.60
C VAL A 201 -6.63 -18.00 -14.39
N PHE A 202 -6.42 -17.64 -13.14
CA PHE A 202 -5.89 -16.35 -12.71
C PHE A 202 -4.52 -16.53 -12.07
N THR A 203 -3.53 -15.80 -12.51
CA THR A 203 -2.22 -15.72 -11.87
C THR A 203 -2.24 -14.76 -10.69
N SER A 204 -1.25 -14.84 -9.78
CA SER A 204 -1.13 -13.93 -8.65
C SER A 204 -1.17 -12.45 -9.06
N ASP A 205 -0.48 -12.09 -10.16
CA ASP A 205 -0.43 -10.70 -10.68
C ASP A 205 -1.80 -10.19 -11.14
N GLN A 206 -2.66 -11.08 -11.64
CA GLN A 206 -4.02 -10.74 -12.04
C GLN A 206 -4.97 -10.63 -10.86
N LEU A 207 -4.67 -11.33 -9.76
CA LEU A 207 -5.45 -11.30 -8.52
C LEU A 207 -5.06 -10.15 -7.60
N ASP A 208 -3.85 -9.61 -7.76
CA ASP A 208 -3.34 -8.48 -6.99
C ASP A 208 -3.90 -7.16 -7.51
N ILE A 209 -5.18 -6.94 -7.20
CA ILE A 209 -5.89 -5.72 -7.57
C ILE A 209 -6.00 -4.82 -6.36
N ASP A 210 -5.34 -3.66 -6.41
CA ASP A 210 -5.56 -2.58 -5.44
C ASP A 210 -6.91 -1.89 -5.73
N THR A 211 -7.95 -2.39 -5.07
CA THR A 211 -9.31 -1.86 -5.21
C THR A 211 -9.44 -0.42 -4.71
N GLU A 212 -8.60 0.01 -3.77
CA GLU A 212 -8.60 1.39 -3.27
C GLU A 212 -7.97 2.35 -4.28
N GLN A 213 -6.88 1.94 -4.91
CA GLN A 213 -6.25 2.68 -6.01
C GLN A 213 -7.23 2.88 -7.17
N TYR A 214 -7.84 1.81 -7.66
CA TYR A 214 -8.83 1.88 -8.74
C TYR A 214 -10.03 2.77 -8.39
N ARG A 215 -10.51 2.70 -7.16
CA ARG A 215 -11.58 3.56 -6.68
C ARG A 215 -11.16 5.03 -6.68
N SER A 216 -9.97 5.33 -6.18
CA SER A 216 -9.39 6.67 -6.18
C SER A 216 -9.24 7.21 -7.61
N ASP A 217 -8.77 6.38 -8.54
CA ASP A 217 -8.61 6.75 -9.95
C ASP A 217 -9.95 7.06 -10.62
N VAL A 218 -10.97 6.26 -10.35
CA VAL A 218 -12.34 6.51 -10.84
C VAL A 218 -12.92 7.79 -10.24
N GLU A 219 -12.74 8.05 -8.96
CA GLU A 219 -13.17 9.28 -8.30
C GLU A 219 -12.44 10.51 -8.87
N ALA A 220 -11.12 10.39 -9.09
CA ALA A 220 -10.32 11.45 -9.72
C ALA A 220 -10.75 11.71 -11.17
N ALA A 221 -10.98 10.65 -11.95
CA ALA A 221 -11.47 10.76 -13.33
C ALA A 221 -12.87 11.41 -13.40
N ALA A 222 -13.78 11.02 -12.51
CA ALA A 222 -15.12 11.60 -12.42
C ALA A 222 -15.07 13.09 -12.05
N SER A 223 -14.21 13.45 -11.08
CA SER A 223 -13.98 14.85 -10.69
C SER A 223 -13.37 15.66 -11.81
N GLY A 224 -12.40 15.08 -12.52
CA GLY A 224 -11.78 15.71 -13.71
C GLY A 224 -12.79 15.95 -14.83
N ALA A 225 -13.65 14.97 -15.13
CA ALA A 225 -14.71 15.08 -16.12
C ALA A 225 -15.75 16.15 -15.72
N PHE A 226 -16.13 16.20 -14.45
CA PHE A 226 -17.04 17.24 -13.93
C PHE A 226 -16.43 18.63 -14.09
N ASN A 227 -15.19 18.83 -13.66
CA ASN A 227 -14.50 20.11 -13.77
C ASN A 227 -14.35 20.55 -15.24
N LEU A 228 -14.01 19.62 -16.14
CA LEU A 228 -13.94 19.89 -17.57
C LEU A 228 -15.29 20.32 -18.12
N ALA A 229 -16.37 19.62 -17.75
CA ALA A 229 -17.73 19.95 -18.21
C ALA A 229 -18.18 21.32 -17.70
N VAL A 230 -17.88 21.69 -16.45
CA VAL A 230 -18.16 23.03 -15.89
C VAL A 230 -17.37 24.10 -16.63
N ASN A 231 -16.07 23.92 -16.84
CA ASN A 231 -15.20 24.86 -17.54
C ASN A 231 -15.57 25.03 -19.02
N ALA A 232 -16.01 23.95 -19.68
CA ALA A 232 -16.49 23.97 -21.06
C ALA A 232 -17.92 24.50 -21.20
N GLY A 233 -18.60 24.82 -20.10
CA GLY A 233 -19.98 25.30 -20.10
C GLY A 233 -21.02 24.27 -20.54
N VAL A 234 -20.72 22.99 -20.40
CA VAL A 234 -21.67 21.91 -20.74
C VAL A 234 -22.73 21.81 -19.63
N VAL A 235 -23.94 22.29 -19.95
CA VAL A 235 -25.06 22.35 -19.01
C VAL A 235 -25.84 21.03 -19.00
N ASN A 236 -25.86 20.38 -17.86
CA ASN A 236 -26.69 19.21 -17.56
C ASN A 236 -27.18 19.28 -16.09
N ALA A 237 -27.98 18.31 -15.67
CA ALA A 237 -28.55 18.28 -14.31
C ALA A 237 -27.48 18.33 -13.19
N THR A 238 -26.30 17.79 -13.42
CA THR A 238 -25.20 17.70 -12.45
C THR A 238 -24.33 18.98 -12.46
N THR A 239 -24.06 19.57 -13.63
CA THR A 239 -23.15 20.72 -13.78
C THR A 239 -23.87 22.08 -13.67
N ALA A 240 -25.18 22.13 -13.96
CA ALA A 240 -25.95 23.39 -13.94
C ALA A 240 -25.83 24.16 -12.61
N PRO A 241 -25.95 23.54 -11.41
CA PRO A 241 -25.81 24.28 -10.16
C PRO A 241 -24.44 24.92 -9.98
N ALA A 242 -23.36 24.20 -10.38
CA ALA A 242 -21.99 24.68 -10.29
C ALA A 242 -21.75 25.86 -11.26
N ILE A 243 -22.19 25.76 -12.52
CA ILE A 243 -22.06 26.82 -13.55
C ILE A 243 -22.81 28.06 -13.13
N VAL A 244 -24.06 27.93 -12.65
CA VAL A 244 -24.85 29.06 -12.18
C VAL A 244 -24.20 29.69 -10.94
N GLY A 245 -23.72 28.89 -9.99
CA GLY A 245 -23.02 29.38 -8.80
C GLY A 245 -21.73 30.13 -9.14
N GLU A 246 -20.96 29.64 -10.13
CA GLU A 246 -19.76 30.31 -10.61
C GLU A 246 -20.09 31.62 -11.33
N ALA A 247 -21.11 31.64 -12.20
CA ALA A 247 -21.57 32.84 -12.87
C ALA A 247 -22.05 33.91 -11.88
N SER A 248 -22.81 33.51 -10.85
CA SER A 248 -23.24 34.38 -9.77
C SER A 248 -22.08 35.00 -8.99
N ARG A 249 -21.08 34.18 -8.61
CA ARG A 249 -19.86 34.69 -7.95
C ARG A 249 -19.06 35.66 -8.82
N LYS A 250 -18.88 35.31 -10.11
CA LYS A 250 -18.21 36.22 -11.06
C LYS A 250 -18.94 37.55 -11.21
N ALA A 251 -20.26 37.51 -11.30
CA ALA A 251 -21.09 38.75 -11.40
C ALA A 251 -20.95 39.59 -10.11
N LYS A 252 -21.00 38.98 -8.93
CA LYS A 252 -20.78 39.67 -7.65
C LYS A 252 -19.38 40.28 -7.56
N ASN A 253 -18.34 39.55 -7.94
CA ASN A 253 -16.97 40.06 -7.93
C ASN A 253 -16.81 41.27 -8.85
N VAL A 254 -17.41 41.25 -10.05
CA VAL A 254 -17.42 42.43 -10.96
C VAL A 254 -18.18 43.60 -10.34
N ALA A 255 -19.35 43.35 -9.72
CA ALA A 255 -20.12 44.42 -9.08
C ALA A 255 -19.34 45.07 -7.94
N VAL A 256 -18.62 44.30 -7.13
CA VAL A 256 -17.77 44.81 -6.04
C VAL A 256 -16.57 45.57 -6.58
N SER A 257 -15.87 45.04 -7.59
CA SER A 257 -14.67 45.70 -8.17
C SER A 257 -14.99 47.02 -8.87
N GLU A 258 -16.14 47.08 -9.53
CA GLU A 258 -16.61 48.33 -10.24
C GLU A 258 -17.42 49.25 -9.33
N GLY A 259 -17.59 48.91 -8.04
CA GLY A 259 -18.33 49.73 -7.08
C GLY A 259 -19.81 49.92 -7.42
N LEU A 260 -20.43 48.94 -8.10
CA LEU A 260 -21.83 49.02 -8.49
C LEU A 260 -22.73 48.88 -7.25
N PRO A 261 -23.68 49.81 -7.01
CA PRO A 261 -24.57 49.78 -5.85
C PRO A 261 -25.70 48.76 -6.04
N VAL A 262 -25.38 47.49 -5.85
CA VAL A 262 -26.35 46.39 -5.88
C VAL A 262 -26.64 46.00 -4.45
N GLU A 263 -27.90 45.76 -4.09
CA GLU A 263 -28.37 45.51 -2.73
C GLU A 263 -27.59 44.36 -2.05
N ASP A 264 -27.30 43.27 -2.81
CA ASP A 264 -26.58 42.10 -2.34
C ASP A 264 -25.05 42.26 -2.20
N THR A 265 -24.45 43.36 -2.71
CA THR A 265 -22.98 43.55 -2.74
C THR A 265 -22.54 44.89 -2.12
N ILE A 266 -23.47 45.69 -1.61
CA ILE A 266 -23.16 47.04 -1.13
C ILE A 266 -22.21 47.05 0.07
N GLU A 267 -22.40 46.10 1.02
CA GLU A 267 -21.53 45.97 2.17
C GLU A 267 -20.10 45.53 1.79
N GLU A 268 -19.99 44.58 0.85
CA GLU A 268 -18.71 44.09 0.34
C GLU A 268 -17.98 45.16 -0.48
N SER A 269 -18.71 45.93 -1.29
CA SER A 269 -18.17 47.07 -2.08
C SER A 269 -17.64 48.18 -1.16
N VAL A 270 -18.35 48.54 -0.11
CA VAL A 270 -17.89 49.51 0.89
C VAL A 270 -16.65 48.99 1.64
N GLY A 271 -16.65 47.70 2.02
CA GLY A 271 -15.49 47.05 2.64
C GLY A 271 -14.25 47.06 1.74
N TYR A 272 -14.42 46.75 0.46
CA TYR A 272 -13.36 46.78 -0.54
C TYR A 272 -12.82 48.22 -0.76
N ALA A 273 -13.69 49.19 -0.89
CA ALA A 273 -13.28 50.61 -1.03
C ALA A 273 -12.55 51.12 0.22
N ALA A 274 -13.01 50.74 1.42
CA ALA A 274 -12.35 51.10 2.68
C ALA A 274 -10.97 50.45 2.82
N SER A 275 -10.82 49.18 2.36
CA SER A 275 -9.53 48.49 2.34
C SER A 275 -8.52 49.14 1.39
N ASN A 276 -8.99 49.48 0.19
CA ASN A 276 -8.15 50.21 -0.80
C ASN A 276 -7.74 51.58 -0.29
N ALA A 277 -8.64 52.32 0.33
CA ALA A 277 -8.33 53.62 0.92
C ALA A 277 -7.27 53.54 2.02
N ARG A 278 -7.33 52.51 2.91
CA ARG A 278 -6.31 52.26 3.93
C ARG A 278 -4.97 51.87 3.31
N GLY A 279 -4.97 51.07 2.22
CA GLY A 279 -3.76 50.71 1.50
C GLY A 279 -3.04 51.90 0.90
N VAL A 280 -3.79 52.89 0.33
CA VAL A 280 -3.25 54.15 -0.19
C VAL A 280 -2.73 55.02 0.94
N ASP A 281 -3.48 55.14 2.05
CA ASP A 281 -3.10 55.90 3.25
C ASP A 281 -1.78 55.43 3.83
N SER A 282 -1.60 54.12 3.95
CA SER A 282 -0.34 53.51 4.42
C SER A 282 0.85 53.73 3.49
N GLN A 283 0.64 53.86 2.18
CA GLN A 283 1.70 54.15 1.23
C GLN A 283 2.08 55.66 1.28
N LEU A 284 1.11 56.52 1.46
CA LEU A 284 1.35 57.97 1.62
C LEU A 284 2.11 58.28 2.93
N ASP A 285 1.80 57.59 4.02
CA ASP A 285 2.53 57.71 5.29
C ASP A 285 4.00 57.27 5.16
N LEU A 286 4.27 56.23 4.35
CA LEU A 286 5.64 55.79 4.07
C LEU A 286 6.43 56.80 3.22
N GLU A 287 5.83 57.36 2.20
CA GLU A 287 6.45 58.43 1.37
C GLU A 287 6.71 59.69 2.19
N ALA A 288 5.82 60.04 3.11
CA ALA A 288 6.03 61.21 4.00
C ALA A 288 7.15 61.01 5.01
N VAL A 289 7.40 59.77 5.42
CA VAL A 289 8.56 59.41 6.32
C VAL A 289 9.87 59.46 5.55
N GLU A 290 9.91 58.98 4.29
CA GLU A 290 11.13 59.03 3.47
C GLU A 290 11.52 60.49 3.11
N GLU A 291 10.54 61.37 2.79
CA GLU A 291 10.81 62.82 2.53
C GLU A 291 11.27 63.58 3.79
N SER A 292 10.86 63.12 5.00
CA SER A 292 11.30 63.75 6.26
C SER A 292 12.70 63.32 6.71
N GLU A 293 13.17 62.15 6.30
CA GLU A 293 14.52 61.66 6.59
C GLU A 293 15.58 62.30 5.66
N ASP A 294 15.21 62.67 4.41
CA ASP A 294 16.14 63.32 3.49
C ASP A 294 16.32 64.82 3.80
N ASP A 295 15.35 65.50 4.45
CA ASP A 295 15.44 66.94 4.79
C ASP A 295 16.28 67.20 6.08
N ASP A 296 16.41 66.19 6.96
CA ASP A 296 17.22 66.29 8.20
C ASP A 296 18.71 65.98 7.98
N SER A 297 19.13 65.56 6.76
CA SER A 297 20.50 65.20 6.43
C SER A 297 21.34 66.36 5.81
N GLU A 298 20.70 67.50 5.44
CA GLU A 298 21.40 68.64 4.84
C GLU A 298 21.78 69.77 5.80
N GLU A 299 21.39 69.76 7.09
CA GLU A 299 21.70 70.85 8.05
C GLU A 299 22.90 70.65 8.99
N THR A 300 23.78 69.70 8.76
CA THR A 300 24.98 69.51 9.59
C THR A 300 26.31 69.48 8.81
N GLU A 301 26.59 70.53 7.99
CA GLU A 301 27.95 70.90 7.60
C GLU A 301 28.04 72.44 7.45
N GLU A 302 28.33 73.16 8.58
CA GLU A 302 29.11 74.42 8.66
C GLU A 302 29.84 74.52 9.97
#